data_dfb674e9ad521580811352097fd12692
#
_entry.id   dfb674e9ad521580811352097fd12692
#
_cell.length_a   1.000
_cell.length_b   1.000
_cell.length_c   1.000
_cell.angle_alpha   90.00
_cell.angle_beta   90.00
_cell.angle_gamma   90.00
#
_symmetry.space_group_name_H-M   'P 1'
#
loop_
_entity.id
_entity.type
_entity.pdbx_description
1 polymer ?
#
loop_
_entity_poly.entity_id
_entity_poly.type
_entity_poly.pdbx_seq_one_letter_code
_entity_poly.pdbx_strand_id
1 'polypeptide(L)'
;SERILQLEDINGWTNRSKLPVFTTITCEFTRFDDPSRVSAGEQLFLNNDGGAIALFSTTRSVFATNSTYDINRLLNQKMVSLEIPRLGDVLRQTKNNNISGDKIKFSLIGDPTIPLSKPNKKVILDSINGASWEDFQDTLNALSWVEIKGHIGDDSSVENEFQGKVWLTFFDKIQNMETRQNDATGSVVNFETQNNIIFRGEATVEKGEFRVQFRIPLDINLRIGTPKVVSYAASQDEDAWGGQRDVLIGGVYDGIISDNQGPDVRLFINDTNFITGGISDSNPLAIGLMKDESGINAVGLGIGHNIVLEMDGDPSNVNDAYISDIDDFTQGSIEYQFYDLEDGEHTLSLRAWDVLNQWGYDEITFVVVNASDPILEQLEVFPNPFTTELHFALKHNQKGEEGTLRLTLSDNQGKLIWEWSQVTMLNGNASDLPSFQISDIPGGKLTTGFYNARVDWKRTLDGKSSRIQEKLIYIR
;
A
#
# COMPACT_ATOMS: atom_id res chain seq x y z
N SER A 1 -30.23 7.71 0.42
CA SER A 1 -29.17 8.13 1.35
C SER A 1 -27.93 7.32 1.06
N GLU A 2 -26.83 8.00 0.81
CA GLU A 2 -25.52 7.34 0.69
C GLU A 2 -25.19 6.60 1.99
N ARG A 3 -24.75 5.36 1.87
CA ARG A 3 -24.22 4.57 2.98
C ARG A 3 -22.71 4.48 2.79
N ILE A 4 -21.96 5.03 3.73
CA ILE A 4 -20.49 5.06 3.66
C ILE A 4 -19.90 3.69 4.07
N LEU A 5 -20.57 3.00 5.00
CA LEU A 5 -20.14 1.69 5.51
C LEU A 5 -21.37 0.82 5.76
N GLN A 6 -21.39 -0.38 5.21
CA GLN A 6 -22.45 -1.38 5.40
C GLN A 6 -21.95 -2.57 6.23
N LEU A 7 -22.85 -3.41 6.69
CA LEU A 7 -22.47 -4.58 7.49
C LEU A 7 -21.69 -5.60 6.66
N GLU A 8 -22.01 -5.68 5.37
CA GLU A 8 -21.29 -6.53 4.41
C GLU A 8 -19.82 -6.12 4.29
N ASP A 9 -19.54 -4.80 4.25
CA ASP A 9 -18.17 -4.28 4.20
C ASP A 9 -17.40 -4.68 5.47
N ILE A 10 -18.02 -4.51 6.66
CA ILE A 10 -17.40 -4.85 7.95
C ILE A 10 -17.09 -6.36 8.02
N ASN A 11 -18.02 -7.20 7.57
CA ASN A 11 -17.85 -8.65 7.59
C ASN A 11 -16.80 -9.14 6.58
N GLY A 12 -16.56 -8.36 5.52
CA GLY A 12 -15.53 -8.63 4.51
C GLY A 12 -14.12 -8.20 4.93
N TRP A 13 -13.94 -7.51 6.04
CA TRP A 13 -12.61 -7.05 6.45
C TRP A 13 -11.71 -8.19 6.93
N THR A 14 -10.52 -8.30 6.34
CA THR A 14 -9.50 -9.34 6.62
C THR A 14 -8.20 -8.74 7.19
N ASN A 15 -8.29 -7.60 7.84
CA ASN A 15 -7.15 -6.82 8.34
C ASN A 15 -6.66 -7.25 9.75
N ARG A 16 -6.71 -8.54 10.08
CA ARG A 16 -6.37 -9.07 11.42
C ARG A 16 -4.97 -8.69 11.92
N SER A 17 -4.01 -8.54 11.01
CA SER A 17 -2.64 -8.14 11.34
C SER A 17 -2.45 -6.62 11.50
N LYS A 18 -3.47 -5.81 11.13
CA LYS A 18 -3.41 -4.34 11.11
C LYS A 18 -4.72 -3.74 11.64
N LEU A 19 -5.06 -4.06 12.89
CA LEU A 19 -6.30 -3.60 13.52
C LEU A 19 -6.22 -2.10 13.87
N PRO A 20 -7.06 -1.23 13.28
CA PRO A 20 -7.10 0.19 13.59
C PRO A 20 -7.83 0.48 14.89
N VAL A 21 -7.67 1.71 15.40
CA VAL A 21 -8.63 2.34 16.28
C VAL A 21 -9.67 3.03 15.40
N PHE A 22 -10.93 2.61 15.50
CA PHE A 22 -12.02 3.12 14.68
C PHE A 22 -12.78 4.23 15.43
N THR A 23 -13.02 5.37 14.78
CA THR A 23 -13.77 6.48 15.36
C THR A 23 -14.99 6.81 14.51
N THR A 24 -16.14 6.93 15.14
CA THR A 24 -17.39 7.30 14.46
C THR A 24 -18.30 8.14 15.36
N ILE A 25 -18.96 9.11 14.76
CA ILE A 25 -19.95 9.98 15.41
C ILE A 25 -21.36 9.82 14.79
N THR A 26 -21.62 8.69 14.17
CA THR A 26 -22.96 8.34 13.69
C THR A 26 -23.85 7.81 14.82
N CYS A 27 -25.17 7.90 14.67
CA CYS A 27 -26.11 7.48 15.70
C CYS A 27 -26.07 5.96 15.94
N GLU A 28 -26.01 5.56 17.22
CA GLU A 28 -26.21 4.16 17.67
C GLU A 28 -25.31 3.12 16.98
N PHE A 29 -24.15 3.53 16.49
CA PHE A 29 -23.24 2.62 15.78
C PHE A 29 -22.83 1.42 16.65
N THR A 30 -22.70 1.62 17.98
CA THR A 30 -22.39 0.56 18.94
C THR A 30 -23.46 0.53 20.05
N ARG A 31 -24.70 0.26 19.67
CA ARG A 31 -25.79 0.05 20.64
C ARG A 31 -25.79 -1.40 21.10
N PHE A 32 -24.81 -1.76 21.93
CA PHE A 32 -24.55 -3.13 22.41
C PHE A 32 -25.60 -3.68 23.39
N ASP A 33 -26.53 -2.86 23.88
CA ASP A 33 -27.59 -3.25 24.81
C ASP A 33 -28.95 -3.47 24.14
N ASP A 34 -28.99 -3.60 22.82
CA ASP A 34 -30.19 -3.94 22.06
C ASP A 34 -30.26 -5.46 21.82
N PRO A 35 -31.10 -6.22 22.52
CA PRO A 35 -31.11 -7.67 22.37
C PRO A 35 -31.74 -8.16 21.05
N SER A 36 -32.30 -7.25 20.26
CA SER A 36 -32.98 -7.58 19.00
C SER A 36 -32.05 -7.55 17.80
N ARG A 37 -30.86 -6.99 17.92
CA ARG A 37 -29.88 -6.85 16.81
C ARG A 37 -28.46 -6.75 17.33
N VAL A 38 -27.52 -7.26 16.54
CA VAL A 38 -26.07 -6.98 16.71
C VAL A 38 -25.77 -5.66 16.01
N SER A 39 -25.15 -4.71 16.71
CA SER A 39 -24.79 -3.41 16.15
C SER A 39 -23.56 -3.51 15.26
N ALA A 40 -23.41 -2.54 14.35
CA ALA A 40 -22.23 -2.49 13.46
C ALA A 40 -20.89 -2.42 14.24
N GLY A 41 -20.87 -1.69 15.37
CA GLY A 41 -19.71 -1.61 16.24
C GLY A 41 -19.37 -2.94 16.93
N GLU A 42 -20.37 -3.73 17.31
CA GLU A 42 -20.12 -5.09 17.84
C GLU A 42 -19.56 -6.01 16.77
N GLN A 43 -20.12 -5.99 15.56
CA GLN A 43 -19.60 -6.78 14.44
C GLN A 43 -18.15 -6.38 14.10
N LEU A 44 -17.86 -5.07 14.07
CA LEU A 44 -16.53 -4.56 13.81
C LEU A 44 -15.49 -4.98 14.89
N PHE A 45 -15.91 -4.99 16.15
CA PHE A 45 -15.03 -5.36 17.27
C PHE A 45 -14.86 -6.87 17.44
N LEU A 46 -15.87 -7.66 17.07
CA LEU A 46 -15.90 -9.12 17.22
C LEU A 46 -15.55 -9.89 15.94
N ASN A 47 -15.20 -9.21 14.86
CA ASN A 47 -14.79 -9.86 13.63
C ASN A 47 -13.50 -10.66 13.84
N ASN A 48 -13.56 -11.98 13.58
CA ASN A 48 -12.43 -12.90 13.78
C ASN A 48 -11.30 -12.71 12.75
N ASP A 49 -11.62 -12.21 11.57
CA ASP A 49 -10.70 -12.10 10.44
C ASP A 49 -10.14 -10.68 10.29
N GLY A 50 -10.71 -9.71 11.01
CA GLY A 50 -10.31 -8.31 10.92
C GLY A 50 -11.03 -7.39 11.89
N GLY A 51 -11.39 -6.19 11.44
CA GLY A 51 -12.13 -5.22 12.20
C GLY A 51 -11.26 -4.16 12.88
N ALA A 52 -11.51 -3.89 14.18
CA ALA A 52 -10.82 -2.86 14.94
C ALA A 52 -10.43 -3.34 16.34
N ILE A 53 -9.26 -2.89 16.82
CA ILE A 53 -8.79 -3.20 18.19
C ILE A 53 -9.54 -2.40 19.27
N ALA A 54 -10.06 -1.24 18.90
CA ALA A 54 -10.89 -0.42 19.75
C ALA A 54 -11.75 0.55 18.93
N LEU A 55 -12.89 0.97 19.50
CA LEU A 55 -13.79 1.92 18.87
C LEU A 55 -14.10 3.07 19.82
N PHE A 56 -14.00 4.30 19.31
CA PHE A 56 -14.68 5.47 19.90
C PHE A 56 -15.99 5.68 19.14
N SER A 57 -17.11 5.36 19.77
CA SER A 57 -18.37 5.26 19.08
C SER A 57 -19.55 5.70 19.94
N THR A 58 -20.71 5.88 19.32
CA THR A 58 -21.93 6.26 20.01
C THR A 58 -22.78 5.04 20.36
N THR A 59 -23.31 5.04 21.56
CA THR A 59 -24.24 4.00 22.07
C THR A 59 -25.70 4.43 21.99
N ARG A 60 -25.97 5.69 21.66
CA ARG A 60 -27.29 6.31 21.53
C ARG A 60 -27.32 7.31 20.39
N SER A 61 -28.52 7.69 19.98
CA SER A 61 -28.72 8.74 18.97
C SER A 61 -28.08 10.06 19.41
N VAL A 62 -27.32 10.66 18.53
CA VAL A 62 -26.68 11.98 18.67
C VAL A 62 -27.21 12.92 17.59
N PHE A 63 -27.17 14.21 17.88
CA PHE A 63 -27.56 15.22 16.89
C PHE A 63 -26.33 15.74 16.15
N ALA A 64 -26.46 15.99 14.84
CA ALA A 64 -25.45 16.66 14.03
C ALA A 64 -25.35 18.14 14.40
N THR A 65 -24.64 18.45 15.47
CA THR A 65 -24.44 19.79 16.01
C THR A 65 -22.96 20.13 16.08
N ASN A 66 -22.63 21.43 16.11
CA ASN A 66 -21.25 21.88 16.27
C ASN A 66 -20.58 21.25 17.50
N SER A 67 -21.33 21.10 18.61
CA SER A 67 -20.79 20.48 19.83
C SER A 67 -20.48 18.99 19.68
N THR A 68 -21.19 18.28 18.80
CA THR A 68 -20.92 16.89 18.49
C THR A 68 -19.69 16.77 17.56
N TYR A 69 -19.56 17.67 16.60
CA TYR A 69 -18.35 17.76 15.76
C TYR A 69 -17.12 18.15 16.60
N ASP A 70 -17.27 19.02 17.61
CA ASP A 70 -16.21 19.34 18.55
C ASP A 70 -15.70 18.12 19.34
N ILE A 71 -16.59 17.17 19.69
CA ILE A 71 -16.16 15.92 20.32
C ILE A 71 -15.19 15.17 19.42
N ASN A 72 -15.51 15.05 18.13
CA ASN A 72 -14.63 14.39 17.16
C ASN A 72 -13.28 15.11 17.00
N ARG A 73 -13.31 16.42 16.86
CA ARG A 73 -12.11 17.25 16.78
C ARG A 73 -11.22 17.11 18.01
N LEU A 74 -11.80 17.20 19.20
CA LEU A 74 -11.08 17.03 20.47
C LEU A 74 -10.53 15.61 20.63
N LEU A 75 -11.30 14.57 20.25
CA LEU A 75 -10.87 13.19 20.29
C LEU A 75 -9.60 13.00 19.43
N ASN A 76 -9.65 13.45 18.16
CA ASN A 76 -8.52 13.34 17.25
C ASN A 76 -7.29 14.13 17.76
N GLN A 77 -7.48 15.36 18.25
CA GLN A 77 -6.39 16.14 18.85
C GLN A 77 -5.74 15.43 20.05
N LYS A 78 -6.54 14.76 20.88
CA LYS A 78 -6.02 14.01 22.02
C LYS A 78 -5.35 12.70 21.61
N MET A 79 -5.88 12.02 20.58
CA MET A 79 -5.24 10.80 20.05
C MET A 79 -3.83 11.05 19.52
N VAL A 80 -3.59 12.17 18.83
CA VAL A 80 -2.26 12.48 18.27
C VAL A 80 -1.31 13.09 19.30
N SER A 81 -1.79 13.49 20.49
CA SER A 81 -0.94 14.06 21.55
C SER A 81 -0.02 13.00 22.14
N LEU A 82 1.27 13.29 22.18
CA LEU A 82 2.28 12.41 22.81
C LEU A 82 2.14 12.31 24.34
N GLU A 83 1.48 13.30 24.97
CA GLU A 83 1.28 13.35 26.41
C GLU A 83 0.18 12.40 26.91
N ILE A 84 -0.65 11.85 25.98
CA ILE A 84 -1.79 11.01 26.34
C ILE A 84 -1.61 9.64 25.72
N PRO A 85 -1.01 8.69 26.45
CA PRO A 85 -0.64 7.41 25.84
C PRO A 85 -1.83 6.45 25.67
N ARG A 86 -2.82 6.46 26.60
CA ARG A 86 -3.86 5.42 26.65
C ARG A 86 -5.20 5.88 26.09
N LEU A 87 -5.91 4.98 25.38
CA LEU A 87 -7.20 5.25 24.77
C LEU A 87 -8.26 5.70 25.79
N GLY A 88 -8.27 5.11 27.00
CA GLY A 88 -9.19 5.53 28.06
C GLY A 88 -8.95 6.97 28.53
N ASP A 89 -7.68 7.41 28.59
CA ASP A 89 -7.35 8.78 28.95
C ASP A 89 -7.73 9.76 27.82
N VAL A 90 -7.57 9.35 26.56
CA VAL A 90 -8.05 10.12 25.39
C VAL A 90 -9.55 10.41 25.51
N LEU A 91 -10.37 9.37 25.74
CA LEU A 91 -11.82 9.56 25.90
C LEU A 91 -12.16 10.40 27.13
N ARG A 92 -11.54 10.12 28.27
CA ARG A 92 -11.77 10.85 29.52
C ARG A 92 -11.49 12.34 29.37
N GLN A 93 -10.34 12.70 28.77
CA GLN A 93 -9.97 14.10 28.53
C GLN A 93 -10.89 14.77 27.50
N THR A 94 -11.25 14.06 26.44
CA THR A 94 -12.21 14.56 25.43
C THR A 94 -13.54 14.91 26.10
N LYS A 95 -14.09 14.01 26.90
CA LYS A 95 -15.37 14.24 27.61
C LYS A 95 -15.26 15.38 28.63
N ASN A 96 -14.14 15.52 29.33
CA ASN A 96 -13.96 16.59 30.33
C ASN A 96 -13.84 17.97 29.66
N ASN A 97 -13.26 18.04 28.46
CA ASN A 97 -13.05 19.27 27.73
C ASN A 97 -14.27 19.68 26.85
N ASN A 98 -15.26 18.81 26.72
CA ASN A 98 -16.45 19.08 25.92
C ASN A 98 -17.65 19.39 26.82
N ILE A 99 -18.41 20.44 26.49
CA ILE A 99 -19.57 20.88 27.25
C ILE A 99 -20.90 20.26 26.78
N SER A 100 -20.89 19.55 25.64
CA SER A 100 -22.13 18.95 25.09
C SER A 100 -22.73 17.88 26.01
N GLY A 101 -24.04 17.87 26.12
CA GLY A 101 -24.79 16.78 26.78
C GLY A 101 -24.63 15.43 26.03
N ASP A 102 -24.35 15.45 24.74
CA ASP A 102 -24.17 14.25 23.94
C ASP A 102 -22.89 13.48 24.26
N LYS A 103 -21.90 14.11 24.93
CA LYS A 103 -20.66 13.45 25.35
C LYS A 103 -20.82 12.14 26.13
N ILE A 104 -21.93 12.01 26.88
CA ILE A 104 -22.25 10.81 27.66
C ILE A 104 -22.60 9.61 26.77
N LYS A 105 -23.06 9.88 25.55
CA LYS A 105 -23.45 8.86 24.56
C LYS A 105 -22.26 8.24 23.81
N PHE A 106 -21.07 8.83 23.91
CA PHE A 106 -19.84 8.29 23.37
C PHE A 106 -19.21 7.32 24.35
N SER A 107 -18.74 6.21 23.83
CA SER A 107 -18.05 5.17 24.60
C SER A 107 -16.80 4.68 23.88
N LEU A 108 -15.84 4.19 24.66
CA LEU A 108 -14.75 3.38 24.17
C LEU A 108 -15.18 1.92 24.29
N ILE A 109 -15.16 1.21 23.19
CA ILE A 109 -15.31 -0.24 23.13
C ILE A 109 -13.89 -0.79 22.87
N GLY A 110 -13.40 -1.63 23.76
CA GLY A 110 -12.04 -2.14 23.76
C GLY A 110 -11.35 -1.92 25.11
N ASP A 111 -10.07 -2.27 25.19
CA ASP A 111 -9.29 -2.08 26.42
C ASP A 111 -8.84 -0.62 26.58
N PRO A 112 -9.28 0.08 27.65
CA PRO A 112 -8.91 1.47 27.89
C PRO A 112 -7.43 1.68 28.24
N THR A 113 -6.70 0.62 28.54
CA THR A 113 -5.28 0.69 28.90
C THR A 113 -4.33 0.65 27.70
N ILE A 114 -4.83 0.27 26.52
CA ILE A 114 -4.03 0.20 25.30
C ILE A 114 -3.45 1.58 24.97
N PRO A 115 -2.12 1.71 24.83
CA PRO A 115 -1.50 2.89 24.26
C PRO A 115 -1.59 2.86 22.73
N LEU A 116 -1.76 4.03 22.11
CA LEU A 116 -1.47 4.16 20.69
C LEU A 116 0.03 4.13 20.47
N SER A 117 0.49 3.28 19.58
CA SER A 117 1.87 3.34 19.09
C SER A 117 2.07 4.66 18.34
N LYS A 118 3.02 5.45 18.81
CA LYS A 118 3.38 6.74 18.21
C LYS A 118 4.89 6.79 18.13
N PRO A 119 5.43 7.34 17.04
CA PRO A 119 6.87 7.55 16.94
C PRO A 119 7.40 8.36 18.13
N ASN A 120 8.48 7.89 18.73
CA ASN A 120 9.11 8.56 19.87
C ASN A 120 10.15 9.59 19.43
N LYS A 121 10.64 9.48 18.21
CA LYS A 121 11.67 10.33 17.63
C LYS A 121 11.07 11.28 16.62
N LYS A 122 11.81 12.33 16.30
CA LYS A 122 11.41 13.30 15.28
C LYS A 122 12.25 13.13 14.03
N VAL A 123 11.65 13.44 12.90
CA VAL A 123 12.35 13.73 11.64
C VAL A 123 12.49 15.25 11.55
N ILE A 124 13.70 15.74 11.58
CA ILE A 124 14.03 17.17 11.49
C ILE A 124 14.55 17.46 10.08
N LEU A 125 14.04 18.52 9.46
CA LEU A 125 14.55 19.02 8.19
C LEU A 125 15.56 20.14 8.48
N ASP A 126 16.84 19.88 8.18
CA ASP A 126 17.94 20.79 8.54
C ASP A 126 18.17 21.87 7.50
N SER A 127 18.08 21.48 6.22
CA SER A 127 18.40 22.41 5.13
C SER A 127 17.61 22.11 3.86
N ILE A 128 17.43 23.14 3.07
CA ILE A 128 16.85 23.11 1.73
C ILE A 128 17.73 23.91 0.77
N ASN A 129 18.14 23.28 -0.34
CA ASN A 129 19.02 23.83 -1.35
C ASN A 129 20.32 24.46 -0.77
N GLY A 130 20.84 23.83 0.30
CA GLY A 130 22.08 24.27 0.98
C GLY A 130 21.92 25.41 1.98
N ALA A 131 20.76 26.04 2.10
CA ALA A 131 20.44 26.98 3.18
C ALA A 131 19.86 26.24 4.39
N SER A 132 20.06 26.74 5.60
CA SER A 132 19.35 26.27 6.79
C SER A 132 17.83 26.31 6.53
N TRP A 133 17.09 25.33 7.00
CA TRP A 133 15.62 25.31 6.82
C TRP A 133 14.94 26.57 7.40
N GLU A 134 15.38 27.02 8.58
CA GLU A 134 14.82 28.20 9.27
C GLU A 134 15.16 29.53 8.56
N ASP A 135 16.32 29.58 7.90
CA ASP A 135 16.81 30.82 7.23
C ASP A 135 16.41 30.85 5.75
N PHE A 136 15.76 29.85 5.22
CA PHE A 136 15.39 29.81 3.81
C PHE A 136 14.27 30.80 3.49
N GLN A 137 14.62 31.86 2.76
CA GLN A 137 13.71 32.95 2.40
C GLN A 137 13.30 32.96 0.93
N ASP A 138 13.86 32.04 0.14
CA ASP A 138 13.58 31.96 -1.29
C ASP A 138 12.25 31.22 -1.57
N THR A 139 11.77 31.30 -2.80
CA THR A 139 10.56 30.63 -3.22
C THR A 139 10.94 29.43 -4.10
N LEU A 140 10.41 28.26 -3.78
CA LEU A 140 10.52 27.06 -4.61
C LEU A 140 9.65 27.19 -5.84
N ASN A 141 10.25 27.28 -7.03
CA ASN A 141 9.52 27.47 -8.27
C ASN A 141 9.19 26.13 -8.95
N ALA A 142 8.10 26.08 -9.73
CA ALA A 142 7.88 24.98 -10.67
C ALA A 142 9.13 24.76 -11.53
N LEU A 143 9.48 23.51 -11.79
CA LEU A 143 10.66 23.06 -12.52
C LEU A 143 12.00 23.29 -11.82
N SER A 144 12.04 23.95 -10.67
CA SER A 144 13.28 24.09 -9.91
C SER A 144 13.68 22.77 -9.23
N TRP A 145 14.97 22.64 -9.03
CA TRP A 145 15.56 21.54 -8.26
C TRP A 145 15.38 21.79 -6.76
N VAL A 146 15.07 20.72 -6.02
CA VAL A 146 14.99 20.74 -4.57
C VAL A 146 15.88 19.65 -3.98
N GLU A 147 16.74 20.05 -3.05
CA GLU A 147 17.49 19.15 -2.18
C GLU A 147 17.11 19.43 -0.74
N ILE A 148 16.67 18.42 -0.03
CA ILE A 148 16.36 18.46 1.40
C ILE A 148 17.34 17.54 2.12
N LYS A 149 17.98 18.07 3.18
CA LYS A 149 18.73 17.24 4.14
C LYS A 149 18.08 17.35 5.50
N GLY A 150 18.14 16.27 6.23
CA GLY A 150 17.56 16.21 7.56
C GLY A 150 18.17 15.08 8.38
N HIS A 151 17.71 15.01 9.62
CA HIS A 151 18.15 13.97 10.55
C HIS A 151 16.99 13.40 11.38
N ILE A 152 17.24 12.26 12.00
CA ILE A 152 16.41 11.66 13.01
C ILE A 152 16.98 12.02 14.37
N GLY A 153 16.13 12.56 15.25
CA GLY A 153 16.59 12.97 16.58
C GLY A 153 15.70 14.02 17.23
N ASP A 154 16.34 15.02 17.81
CA ASP A 154 15.72 16.23 18.31
C ASP A 154 16.48 17.47 17.82
N ASP A 155 16.01 18.67 18.15
CA ASP A 155 16.56 19.94 17.66
C ASP A 155 18.06 20.16 18.02
N SER A 156 18.64 19.30 18.86
CA SER A 156 20.00 19.43 19.39
C SER A 156 20.89 18.18 19.22
N SER A 157 20.32 17.07 18.82
CA SER A 157 21.03 15.79 18.74
C SER A 157 20.54 14.88 17.60
N VAL A 158 21.50 14.24 16.92
CA VAL A 158 21.28 13.23 15.90
C VAL A 158 21.33 11.84 16.51
N GLU A 159 20.37 10.98 16.20
CA GLU A 159 20.35 9.57 16.60
C GLU A 159 21.26 8.75 15.67
N ASN A 160 22.57 8.77 15.94
CA ASN A 160 23.57 8.14 15.09
C ASN A 160 23.42 6.61 14.93
N GLU A 161 22.70 5.94 15.81
CA GLU A 161 22.41 4.50 15.71
C GLU A 161 21.21 4.21 14.81
N PHE A 162 20.43 5.23 14.40
CA PHE A 162 19.28 5.02 13.52
C PHE A 162 19.74 4.70 12.10
N GLN A 163 19.41 3.49 11.65
CA GLN A 163 19.68 2.98 10.29
C GLN A 163 18.37 2.50 9.69
N GLY A 164 17.95 3.07 8.57
CA GLY A 164 16.66 2.71 8.01
C GLY A 164 16.28 3.50 6.76
N LYS A 165 15.00 3.84 6.67
CA LYS A 165 14.45 4.63 5.57
C LYS A 165 13.63 5.80 6.10
N VAL A 166 13.57 6.87 5.32
CA VAL A 166 12.62 7.96 5.49
C VAL A 166 11.70 8.04 4.27
N TRP A 167 10.41 8.19 4.52
CA TRP A 167 9.39 8.53 3.53
C TRP A 167 9.09 10.02 3.66
N LEU A 168 9.21 10.75 2.56
CA LEU A 168 8.92 12.17 2.52
C LEU A 168 7.83 12.43 1.49
N THR A 169 6.78 13.14 1.92
CA THR A 169 5.72 13.61 1.04
C THR A 169 5.63 15.12 1.09
N PHE A 170 5.76 15.74 -0.08
CA PHE A 170 5.69 17.18 -0.27
C PHE A 170 4.33 17.51 -0.93
N PHE A 171 3.48 18.22 -0.21
CA PHE A 171 2.14 18.61 -0.69
C PHE A 171 2.16 20.07 -1.17
N ASP A 172 1.36 20.33 -2.18
CA ASP A 172 1.11 21.70 -2.63
C ASP A 172 0.34 22.53 -1.57
N LYS A 173 0.01 23.73 -1.90
CA LYS A 173 -0.73 24.69 -1.08
C LYS A 173 -2.15 24.22 -0.77
N ILE A 174 -2.72 24.80 0.27
CA ILE A 174 -4.15 24.67 0.58
C ILE A 174 -4.99 25.10 -0.62
N GLN A 175 -6.00 24.30 -0.92
CA GLN A 175 -7.04 24.57 -1.91
C GLN A 175 -8.39 24.74 -1.25
N ASN A 176 -9.14 25.75 -1.70
CA ASN A 176 -10.53 25.93 -1.32
C ASN A 176 -11.41 25.09 -2.26
N MET A 177 -12.21 24.24 -1.69
CA MET A 177 -13.14 23.35 -2.38
C MET A 177 -14.58 23.64 -1.97
N GLU A 178 -15.51 23.27 -2.82
CA GLU A 178 -16.95 23.38 -2.58
C GLU A 178 -17.62 22.01 -2.73
N THR A 179 -18.63 21.74 -1.89
CA THR A 179 -19.44 20.53 -2.04
C THR A 179 -20.25 20.59 -3.33
N ARG A 180 -20.37 19.45 -4.03
CA ARG A 180 -21.03 19.35 -5.36
C ARG A 180 -22.56 19.43 -5.31
N GLN A 181 -23.20 19.46 -4.13
CA GLN A 181 -24.66 19.45 -3.96
C GLN A 181 -25.39 18.33 -4.73
N ASN A 182 -24.84 17.13 -4.75
CA ASN A 182 -25.40 16.01 -5.49
C ASN A 182 -26.86 15.68 -5.12
N ASP A 183 -27.27 15.96 -3.87
CA ASP A 183 -28.61 15.67 -3.36
C ASP A 183 -29.64 16.80 -3.60
N ALA A 184 -29.27 17.91 -4.25
CA ALA A 184 -30.10 19.08 -4.55
C ALA A 184 -30.86 19.72 -3.35
N THR A 185 -30.55 19.31 -2.11
CA THR A 185 -31.31 19.72 -0.89
C THR A 185 -30.44 20.46 0.13
N GLY A 186 -29.14 20.61 -0.12
CA GLY A 186 -28.19 21.24 0.79
C GLY A 186 -27.72 22.63 0.34
N SER A 187 -27.08 23.36 1.23
CA SER A 187 -26.29 24.53 0.91
C SER A 187 -24.89 24.12 0.48
N VAL A 188 -24.27 24.89 -0.42
CA VAL A 188 -22.84 24.75 -0.71
C VAL A 188 -22.05 24.94 0.58
N VAL A 189 -21.17 24.01 0.89
CA VAL A 189 -20.22 24.11 2.00
C VAL A 189 -18.82 24.27 1.42
N ASN A 190 -18.16 25.37 1.78
CA ASN A 190 -16.75 25.58 1.47
C ASN A 190 -15.89 24.86 2.50
N PHE A 191 -14.82 24.19 2.04
CA PHE A 191 -13.85 23.52 2.89
C PHE A 191 -12.45 23.60 2.25
N GLU A 192 -11.44 23.44 3.09
CA GLU A 192 -10.05 23.47 2.65
C GLU A 192 -9.48 22.05 2.58
N THR A 193 -8.69 21.79 1.52
CA THR A 193 -7.90 20.56 1.38
C THR A 193 -6.44 20.90 1.11
N GLN A 194 -5.54 20.04 1.54
CA GLN A 194 -4.12 20.10 1.22
C GLN A 194 -3.61 18.67 0.97
N ASN A 195 -4.03 18.09 -0.13
CA ASN A 195 -3.80 16.70 -0.50
C ASN A 195 -3.09 16.52 -1.86
N ASN A 196 -2.87 17.57 -2.63
CA ASN A 196 -2.13 17.46 -3.87
C ASN A 196 -0.65 17.20 -3.59
N ILE A 197 -0.16 16.06 -4.04
CA ILE A 197 1.22 15.63 -3.84
C ILE A 197 2.08 16.18 -4.95
N ILE A 198 3.11 16.93 -4.61
CA ILE A 198 4.16 17.42 -5.53
C ILE A 198 5.24 16.36 -5.68
N PHE A 199 5.62 15.75 -4.57
CA PHE A 199 6.62 14.69 -4.53
C PHE A 199 6.32 13.71 -3.40
N ARG A 200 6.53 12.42 -3.66
CA ARG A 200 6.53 11.35 -2.67
C ARG A 200 7.68 10.40 -2.99
N GLY A 201 8.57 10.19 -2.04
CA GLY A 201 9.72 9.33 -2.24
C GLY A 201 10.32 8.79 -0.97
N GLU A 202 11.22 7.85 -1.15
CA GLU A 202 11.99 7.20 -0.09
C GLU A 202 13.45 7.61 -0.15
N ALA A 203 14.09 7.74 1.02
CA ALA A 203 15.54 7.89 1.10
C ALA A 203 16.12 7.03 2.21
N THR A 204 17.37 6.64 2.03
CA THR A 204 18.14 5.92 3.02
C THR A 204 18.49 6.83 4.19
N VAL A 205 18.34 6.34 5.42
CA VAL A 205 18.85 7.00 6.62
C VAL A 205 20.08 6.24 7.10
N GLU A 206 21.23 6.91 7.06
CA GLU A 206 22.50 6.39 7.56
C GLU A 206 23.00 7.25 8.72
N LYS A 207 23.28 6.62 9.86
CA LYS A 207 23.72 7.32 11.08
C LYS A 207 22.79 8.47 11.48
N GLY A 208 21.50 8.25 11.30
CA GLY A 208 20.47 9.23 11.62
C GLY A 208 20.30 10.34 10.59
N GLU A 209 21.13 10.45 9.55
CA GLU A 209 21.06 11.51 8.54
C GLU A 209 20.48 10.99 7.22
N PHE A 210 19.80 11.85 6.46
CA PHE A 210 19.24 11.54 5.15
C PHE A 210 19.29 12.73 4.19
N ARG A 211 19.14 12.43 2.90
CA ARG A 211 19.07 13.40 1.82
C ARG A 211 18.02 12.98 0.81
N VAL A 212 17.15 13.90 0.42
CA VAL A 212 16.13 13.72 -0.63
C VAL A 212 16.35 14.76 -1.71
N GLN A 213 16.24 14.34 -2.96
CA GLN A 213 16.32 15.22 -4.12
C GLN A 213 15.16 14.99 -5.05
N PHE A 214 14.61 16.04 -5.65
CA PHE A 214 13.56 15.95 -6.66
C PHE A 214 13.45 17.27 -7.45
N ARG A 215 12.68 17.24 -8.55
CA ARG A 215 12.31 18.42 -9.30
C ARG A 215 10.83 18.70 -9.10
N ILE A 216 10.48 19.97 -8.89
CA ILE A 216 9.08 20.37 -8.75
C ILE A 216 8.39 20.29 -10.11
N PRO A 217 7.26 19.62 -10.27
CA PRO A 217 6.51 19.55 -11.53
C PRO A 217 6.00 20.93 -11.98
N LEU A 218 5.79 21.06 -13.28
CA LEU A 218 5.21 22.28 -13.88
C LEU A 218 3.76 22.52 -13.40
N ASP A 219 3.02 21.47 -13.08
CA ASP A 219 1.59 21.49 -12.77
C ASP A 219 1.22 21.96 -11.37
N ILE A 220 2.16 22.49 -10.58
CA ILE A 220 1.82 23.09 -9.30
C ILE A 220 0.93 24.33 -9.48
N ASN A 221 0.21 24.71 -8.44
CA ASN A 221 -0.42 26.01 -8.42
C ASN A 221 0.65 27.11 -8.38
N LEU A 222 0.73 27.97 -9.40
CA LEU A 222 1.79 28.98 -9.54
C LEU A 222 1.64 30.19 -8.58
N ARG A 223 0.52 30.33 -7.86
CA ARG A 223 0.40 31.35 -6.81
C ARG A 223 1.38 31.04 -5.69
N ILE A 224 2.03 32.05 -5.16
CA ILE A 224 2.94 31.87 -4.00
C ILE A 224 2.10 31.51 -2.76
N GLY A 225 2.54 30.52 -2.05
CA GLY A 225 1.89 30.04 -0.82
C GLY A 225 2.69 28.97 -0.11
N THR A 226 2.15 28.46 0.97
CA THR A 226 2.85 27.56 1.90
C THR A 226 2.52 26.10 1.59
N PRO A 227 3.49 25.28 1.22
CA PRO A 227 3.32 23.83 1.08
C PRO A 227 3.25 23.15 2.46
N LYS A 228 3.08 21.85 2.46
CA LYS A 228 3.19 21.00 3.64
C LYS A 228 4.16 19.86 3.32
N VAL A 229 5.16 19.68 4.15
CA VAL A 229 6.07 18.53 4.09
C VAL A 229 5.73 17.60 5.25
N VAL A 230 5.55 16.33 4.98
CA VAL A 230 5.31 15.29 5.98
C VAL A 230 6.37 14.22 5.80
N SER A 231 6.99 13.81 6.88
CA SER A 231 8.02 12.77 6.90
C SER A 231 7.74 11.72 7.95
N TYR A 232 8.06 10.48 7.62
CA TYR A 232 8.06 9.34 8.51
C TYR A 232 9.33 8.54 8.27
N ALA A 233 9.98 8.08 9.32
CA ALA A 233 11.15 7.22 9.18
C ALA A 233 10.99 5.98 10.04
N ALA A 234 11.52 4.86 9.56
CA ALA A 234 11.51 3.60 10.28
C ALA A 234 12.87 2.89 10.14
N SER A 235 13.31 2.33 11.26
CA SER A 235 14.37 1.34 11.37
C SER A 235 13.79 -0.02 11.70
N GLN A 236 14.62 -1.00 12.08
CA GLN A 236 14.14 -2.29 12.53
C GLN A 236 13.32 -2.21 13.82
N ASP A 237 13.70 -1.34 14.76
CA ASP A 237 13.16 -1.30 16.11
C ASP A 237 12.49 0.02 16.50
N GLU A 238 12.69 1.09 15.73
CA GLU A 238 12.25 2.44 16.08
C GLU A 238 11.68 3.16 14.87
N ASP A 239 10.82 4.15 15.15
CA ASP A 239 10.25 5.02 14.15
C ASP A 239 10.31 6.50 14.58
N ALA A 240 10.21 7.39 13.59
CA ALA A 240 10.21 8.82 13.76
C ALA A 240 9.21 9.50 12.82
N TRP A 241 8.74 10.69 13.17
CA TRP A 241 7.86 11.47 12.33
C TRP A 241 8.20 12.96 12.36
N GLY A 242 7.83 13.69 11.30
CA GLY A 242 8.04 15.12 11.22
C GLY A 242 7.06 15.80 10.27
N GLY A 243 6.97 17.10 10.39
CA GLY A 243 6.15 17.91 9.50
C GLY A 243 6.54 19.38 9.55
N GLN A 244 6.65 20.03 8.38
CA GLN A 244 7.05 21.43 8.22
C GLN A 244 6.13 22.16 7.24
N ARG A 245 6.02 23.51 7.41
CA ARG A 245 5.18 24.38 6.60
C ARG A 245 5.82 25.77 6.31
N ASP A 246 7.10 25.95 6.61
CA ASP A 246 7.68 27.29 6.74
C ASP A 246 8.37 27.84 5.46
N VAL A 247 8.34 27.06 4.36
CA VAL A 247 8.88 27.47 3.08
C VAL A 247 7.79 28.02 2.15
N LEU A 248 8.18 28.73 1.10
CA LEU A 248 7.27 29.23 0.07
C LEU A 248 7.43 28.44 -1.23
N ILE A 249 6.31 28.20 -1.93
CA ILE A 249 6.29 27.59 -3.25
C ILE A 249 5.37 28.37 -4.20
N GLY A 250 5.77 28.49 -5.47
CA GLY A 250 5.00 29.14 -6.53
C GLY A 250 5.89 29.75 -7.58
N GLY A 251 5.31 30.33 -8.64
CA GLY A 251 6.07 30.80 -9.79
C GLY A 251 6.68 29.69 -10.63
N VAL A 252 7.46 30.05 -11.64
CA VAL A 252 8.13 29.15 -12.57
C VAL A 252 9.62 29.49 -12.62
N TYR A 253 10.46 28.46 -12.64
CA TYR A 253 11.89 28.60 -12.88
C TYR A 253 12.13 29.15 -14.29
N ASP A 254 13.00 30.15 -14.44
CA ASP A 254 13.27 30.86 -15.70
C ASP A 254 14.43 30.27 -16.51
N GLY A 255 15.07 29.20 -16.00
CA GLY A 255 16.13 28.49 -16.71
C GLY A 255 15.58 27.53 -17.82
N ILE A 256 16.49 27.21 -18.75
CA ILE A 256 16.17 26.27 -19.83
C ILE A 256 16.37 24.85 -19.33
N ILE A 257 15.33 24.00 -19.45
CA ILE A 257 15.40 22.57 -19.24
C ILE A 257 15.21 21.93 -20.62
N SER A 258 16.18 21.12 -21.04
CA SER A 258 16.15 20.46 -22.34
C SER A 258 15.81 18.98 -22.13
N ASP A 259 14.53 18.68 -22.14
CA ASP A 259 13.99 17.35 -22.16
C ASP A 259 12.82 17.32 -23.15
N ASN A 260 12.76 16.31 -24.01
CA ASN A 260 11.77 16.18 -25.07
C ASN A 260 11.21 14.76 -25.15
N GLN A 261 11.38 13.96 -24.11
CA GLN A 261 10.90 12.58 -24.04
C GLN A 261 10.08 12.39 -22.77
N GLY A 262 8.95 11.75 -22.90
CA GLY A 262 8.16 11.36 -21.74
C GLY A 262 8.68 10.08 -21.10
N PRO A 263 8.12 9.68 -19.95
CA PRO A 263 8.59 8.54 -19.17
C PRO A 263 8.61 7.22 -19.94
N ASP A 264 9.64 6.40 -19.72
CA ASP A 264 9.59 4.95 -20.01
C ASP A 264 8.64 4.30 -19.01
N VAL A 265 7.50 3.81 -19.50
CA VAL A 265 6.43 3.19 -18.70
C VAL A 265 6.41 1.71 -18.99
N ARG A 266 6.34 0.87 -17.96
CA ARG A 266 6.20 -0.58 -18.06
C ARG A 266 5.13 -1.07 -17.12
N LEU A 267 4.26 -1.94 -17.61
CA LEU A 267 3.11 -2.44 -16.89
C LEU A 267 3.16 -3.96 -16.74
N PHE A 268 2.79 -4.45 -15.55
CA PHE A 268 2.83 -5.86 -15.21
C PHE A 268 1.62 -6.24 -14.36
N ILE A 269 1.31 -7.54 -14.30
CA ILE A 269 0.32 -8.13 -13.41
C ILE A 269 1.02 -9.08 -12.44
N ASN A 270 0.75 -8.90 -11.14
CA ASN A 270 1.20 -9.73 -10.01
C ASN A 270 2.71 -9.73 -9.77
N ASP A 271 3.54 -9.76 -10.80
CA ASP A 271 5.00 -9.63 -10.69
C ASP A 271 5.62 -9.08 -11.99
N THR A 272 6.85 -8.55 -11.87
CA THR A 272 7.58 -7.90 -12.99
C THR A 272 8.10 -8.86 -14.07
N ASN A 273 7.89 -10.17 -13.93
CA ASN A 273 8.17 -11.17 -14.97
C ASN A 273 6.92 -11.47 -15.81
N PHE A 274 5.80 -10.80 -15.54
CA PHE A 274 4.59 -10.99 -16.29
C PHE A 274 4.80 -10.72 -17.79
N ILE A 275 4.22 -11.58 -18.61
CA ILE A 275 4.23 -11.45 -20.08
C ILE A 275 2.79 -11.19 -20.55
N THR A 276 2.61 -10.20 -21.40
CA THR A 276 1.30 -9.88 -22.00
C THR A 276 0.66 -11.12 -22.60
N GLY A 277 -0.66 -11.30 -22.39
CA GLY A 277 -1.40 -12.51 -22.70
C GLY A 277 -1.37 -13.59 -21.60
N GLY A 278 -0.68 -13.33 -20.48
CA GLY A 278 -0.62 -14.23 -19.33
C GLY A 278 -1.96 -14.37 -18.59
N ILE A 279 -2.01 -15.29 -17.62
CA ILE A 279 -3.22 -15.60 -16.84
C ILE A 279 -3.11 -14.97 -15.45
N SER A 280 -4.23 -14.49 -14.91
CA SER A 280 -4.38 -14.02 -13.54
C SER A 280 -5.65 -14.57 -12.90
N ASP A 281 -5.76 -14.43 -11.58
CA ASP A 281 -7.02 -14.58 -10.86
C ASP A 281 -7.89 -13.32 -10.98
N SER A 282 -9.08 -13.32 -10.34
CA SER A 282 -10.02 -12.20 -10.36
C SER A 282 -9.56 -10.97 -9.54
N ASN A 283 -8.45 -11.07 -8.82
CA ASN A 283 -7.94 -9.99 -7.97
C ASN A 283 -6.47 -9.66 -8.29
N PRO A 284 -6.15 -9.26 -9.53
CA PRO A 284 -4.78 -9.00 -9.93
C PRO A 284 -4.22 -7.73 -9.28
N LEU A 285 -2.92 -7.76 -8.94
CA LEU A 285 -2.14 -6.57 -8.60
C LEU A 285 -1.51 -6.00 -9.86
N ALA A 286 -1.90 -4.80 -10.26
CA ALA A 286 -1.20 -4.05 -11.31
C ALA A 286 0.05 -3.41 -10.73
N ILE A 287 1.19 -3.57 -11.42
CA ILE A 287 2.49 -2.98 -11.08
C ILE A 287 2.92 -2.13 -12.27
N GLY A 288 3.02 -0.82 -12.07
CA GLY A 288 3.54 0.11 -13.07
C GLY A 288 4.90 0.64 -12.67
N LEU A 289 5.91 0.45 -13.51
CA LEU A 289 7.23 1.03 -13.36
C LEU A 289 7.38 2.21 -14.30
N MET A 290 7.90 3.32 -13.79
CA MET A 290 8.07 4.56 -14.56
C MET A 290 9.46 5.12 -14.34
N LYS A 291 10.07 5.60 -15.41
CA LYS A 291 11.42 6.17 -15.37
C LYS A 291 11.53 7.36 -16.30
N ASP A 292 12.06 8.48 -15.78
CA ASP A 292 12.32 9.69 -16.55
C ASP A 292 13.46 10.51 -15.93
N GLU A 293 14.37 11.06 -16.73
CA GLU A 293 15.53 11.81 -16.22
C GLU A 293 15.16 13.10 -15.51
N SER A 294 14.01 13.69 -15.84
CA SER A 294 13.47 14.90 -15.21
C SER A 294 12.62 14.59 -13.98
N GLY A 295 12.16 13.35 -13.83
CA GLY A 295 11.28 12.87 -12.77
C GLY A 295 9.83 12.77 -13.18
N ILE A 296 9.05 11.97 -12.43
CA ILE A 296 7.64 11.68 -12.71
C ILE A 296 6.72 12.73 -12.07
N ASN A 297 5.74 13.18 -12.82
CA ASN A 297 4.72 14.12 -12.36
C ASN A 297 3.63 13.38 -11.56
N ALA A 298 3.67 13.51 -10.23
CA ALA A 298 2.66 12.94 -9.33
C ALA A 298 1.58 13.97 -8.92
N VAL A 299 1.55 15.17 -9.50
CA VAL A 299 0.60 16.23 -9.14
C VAL A 299 -0.81 15.91 -9.64
N GLY A 300 -1.75 15.76 -8.71
CA GLY A 300 -3.16 15.42 -9.01
C GLY A 300 -4.07 16.63 -9.20
N LEU A 301 -3.67 17.69 -9.90
CA LEU A 301 -4.45 18.93 -10.03
C LEU A 301 -5.59 18.89 -11.06
N GLY A 302 -5.86 17.76 -11.68
CA GLY A 302 -7.00 17.59 -12.60
C GLY A 302 -6.87 18.31 -13.94
N ILE A 303 -5.67 18.72 -14.32
CA ILE A 303 -5.40 19.42 -15.61
C ILE A 303 -5.17 18.42 -16.77
N GLY A 304 -5.36 17.12 -16.53
CA GLY A 304 -5.23 16.08 -17.56
C GLY A 304 -3.87 15.36 -17.54
N HIS A 305 -2.96 15.71 -16.64
CA HIS A 305 -1.64 15.09 -16.50
C HIS A 305 -1.58 14.09 -15.33
N ASN A 306 -2.70 13.46 -15.00
CA ASN A 306 -2.73 12.41 -13.99
C ASN A 306 -2.03 11.14 -14.48
N ILE A 307 -1.46 10.39 -13.55
CA ILE A 307 -1.11 8.99 -13.75
C ILE A 307 -2.44 8.23 -13.82
N VAL A 308 -2.76 7.68 -14.99
CA VAL A 308 -4.03 7.01 -15.24
C VAL A 308 -3.78 5.55 -15.57
N LEU A 309 -4.36 4.69 -14.74
CA LEU A 309 -4.47 3.26 -14.99
C LEU A 309 -5.87 3.00 -15.57
N GLU A 310 -5.96 2.37 -16.73
CA GLU A 310 -7.25 2.14 -17.39
C GLU A 310 -7.45 0.64 -17.62
N MET A 311 -8.52 0.09 -17.02
CA MET A 311 -8.93 -1.29 -17.18
C MET A 311 -10.15 -1.36 -18.10
N ASP A 312 -10.01 -2.02 -19.26
CA ASP A 312 -11.10 -2.19 -20.26
C ASP A 312 -11.81 -0.89 -20.66
N GLY A 313 -11.07 0.23 -20.67
CA GLY A 313 -11.62 1.55 -20.97
C GLY A 313 -12.18 2.31 -19.77
N ASP A 314 -12.09 1.77 -18.54
CA ASP A 314 -12.49 2.46 -17.31
C ASP A 314 -11.25 3.07 -16.61
N PRO A 315 -11.11 4.41 -16.62
CA PRO A 315 -9.91 5.07 -16.12
C PRO A 315 -9.96 5.28 -14.59
N SER A 316 -8.85 4.96 -13.92
CA SER A 316 -8.59 5.25 -12.51
C SER A 316 -7.41 6.19 -12.37
N ASN A 317 -7.56 7.26 -11.58
CA ASN A 317 -6.45 8.13 -11.20
C ASN A 317 -5.64 7.44 -10.07
N VAL A 318 -4.35 7.19 -10.32
CA VAL A 318 -3.47 6.48 -9.40
C VAL A 318 -2.27 7.33 -8.94
N ASN A 319 -2.36 8.67 -9.02
CA ASN A 319 -1.31 9.57 -8.51
C ASN A 319 -0.95 9.28 -7.05
N ASP A 320 -1.95 8.98 -6.22
CA ASP A 320 -1.74 8.70 -4.79
C ASP A 320 -1.01 7.37 -4.52
N ALA A 321 -0.98 6.47 -5.50
CA ALA A 321 -0.26 5.20 -5.42
C ALA A 321 1.22 5.33 -5.84
N TYR A 322 1.59 6.42 -6.54
CA TYR A 322 2.97 6.61 -6.99
C TYR A 322 3.92 6.92 -5.83
N ILE A 323 5.07 6.24 -5.85
CA ILE A 323 6.21 6.51 -4.96
C ILE A 323 7.50 6.39 -5.76
N SER A 324 8.40 7.36 -5.61
CA SER A 324 9.74 7.27 -6.24
C SER A 324 10.60 6.23 -5.52
N ASP A 325 11.53 5.64 -6.25
CA ASP A 325 12.47 4.67 -5.71
C ASP A 325 13.37 5.29 -4.64
N ILE A 326 13.93 4.42 -3.80
CA ILE A 326 14.81 4.87 -2.71
C ILE A 326 16.04 5.59 -3.29
N ASP A 327 16.28 6.80 -2.81
CA ASP A 327 17.39 7.68 -3.22
C ASP A 327 17.39 8.05 -4.71
N ASP A 328 16.33 7.73 -5.46
CA ASP A 328 16.25 8.01 -6.90
C ASP A 328 14.86 8.54 -7.31
N PHE A 329 14.76 9.86 -7.49
CA PHE A 329 13.54 10.53 -7.93
C PHE A 329 13.24 10.36 -9.43
N THR A 330 14.20 9.85 -10.22
CA THR A 330 14.05 9.69 -11.68
C THR A 330 13.24 8.47 -12.05
N GLN A 331 12.96 7.62 -11.10
CA GLN A 331 12.15 6.41 -11.29
C GLN A 331 11.30 6.12 -10.07
N GLY A 332 10.27 5.31 -10.27
CA GLY A 332 9.36 4.90 -9.23
C GLY A 332 8.28 3.98 -9.76
N SER A 333 7.37 3.62 -8.87
CA SER A 333 6.35 2.62 -9.18
C SER A 333 4.99 2.99 -8.63
N ILE A 334 3.97 2.34 -9.19
CA ILE A 334 2.64 2.20 -8.62
C ILE A 334 2.34 0.73 -8.36
N GLU A 335 1.57 0.47 -7.30
CA GLU A 335 0.89 -0.79 -7.08
C GLU A 335 -0.59 -0.50 -6.90
N TYR A 336 -1.44 -1.18 -7.68
CA TYR A 336 -2.88 -0.99 -7.63
C TYR A 336 -3.60 -2.33 -7.66
N GLN A 337 -4.37 -2.62 -6.61
CA GLN A 337 -5.11 -3.87 -6.46
C GLN A 337 -6.49 -3.77 -7.11
N PHE A 338 -6.74 -4.63 -8.10
CA PHE A 338 -8.09 -4.85 -8.63
C PHE A 338 -8.79 -5.95 -7.85
N TYR A 339 -10.12 -5.93 -7.85
CA TYR A 339 -10.97 -6.89 -7.16
C TYR A 339 -12.12 -7.33 -8.06
N ASP A 340 -12.48 -8.62 -7.96
CA ASP A 340 -13.67 -9.21 -8.57
C ASP A 340 -13.81 -8.97 -10.08
N LEU A 341 -12.69 -9.00 -10.83
CA LEU A 341 -12.74 -8.94 -12.28
C LEU A 341 -13.48 -10.16 -12.83
N GLU A 342 -14.26 -9.95 -13.88
CA GLU A 342 -14.98 -11.03 -14.58
C GLU A 342 -14.00 -11.98 -15.29
N ASP A 343 -14.43 -13.22 -15.53
CA ASP A 343 -13.63 -14.16 -16.31
C ASP A 343 -13.56 -13.72 -17.78
N GLY A 344 -12.37 -13.75 -18.35
CA GLY A 344 -12.17 -13.41 -19.75
C GLY A 344 -10.90 -12.62 -20.03
N GLU A 345 -10.77 -12.11 -21.23
CA GLU A 345 -9.65 -11.28 -21.64
C GLU A 345 -9.85 -9.84 -21.18
N HIS A 346 -8.83 -9.26 -20.57
CA HIS A 346 -8.78 -7.89 -20.08
C HIS A 346 -7.63 -7.14 -20.70
N THR A 347 -7.80 -5.85 -20.88
CA THR A 347 -6.78 -4.91 -21.34
C THR A 347 -6.50 -3.90 -20.23
N LEU A 348 -5.25 -3.75 -19.87
CA LEU A 348 -4.81 -2.79 -18.87
C LEU A 348 -3.77 -1.87 -19.49
N SER A 349 -3.98 -0.56 -19.35
CA SER A 349 -3.02 0.44 -19.80
C SER A 349 -2.63 1.41 -18.70
N LEU A 350 -1.42 1.94 -18.78
CA LEU A 350 -0.89 2.95 -17.86
C LEU A 350 -0.32 4.12 -18.66
N ARG A 351 -0.79 5.31 -18.34
CA ARG A 351 -0.25 6.57 -18.85
C ARG A 351 0.31 7.40 -17.70
N ALA A 352 1.54 7.87 -17.85
CA ALA A 352 2.20 8.74 -16.90
C ALA A 352 2.80 9.97 -17.61
N TRP A 353 3.15 10.98 -16.83
CA TRP A 353 3.72 12.24 -17.29
C TRP A 353 5.02 12.52 -16.55
N ASP A 354 5.98 13.15 -17.20
CA ASP A 354 7.15 13.73 -16.56
C ASP A 354 6.81 15.10 -15.92
N VAL A 355 7.76 15.68 -15.22
CA VAL A 355 7.60 17.00 -14.60
C VAL A 355 7.48 18.16 -15.60
N LEU A 356 7.78 17.94 -16.88
CA LEU A 356 7.67 18.89 -18.00
C LEU A 356 6.38 18.68 -18.82
N ASN A 357 5.50 17.75 -18.39
CA ASN A 357 4.22 17.42 -19.05
C ASN A 357 4.37 16.69 -20.39
N GLN A 358 5.39 15.87 -20.54
CA GLN A 358 5.48 14.90 -21.61
C GLN A 358 5.01 13.54 -21.12
N TRP A 359 4.41 12.74 -21.97
CA TRP A 359 3.74 11.51 -21.55
C TRP A 359 4.42 10.24 -22.08
N GLY A 360 4.34 9.19 -21.27
CA GLY A 360 4.68 7.82 -21.62
C GLY A 360 3.48 6.90 -21.41
N TYR A 361 3.50 5.75 -22.07
CA TYR A 361 2.37 4.82 -22.09
C TYR A 361 2.85 3.39 -22.27
N ASP A 362 2.18 2.46 -21.60
CA ASP A 362 2.28 1.02 -21.84
C ASP A 362 0.90 0.36 -21.74
N GLU A 363 0.72 -0.75 -22.47
CA GLU A 363 -0.52 -1.52 -22.52
C GLU A 363 -0.21 -3.01 -22.56
N ILE A 364 -0.92 -3.78 -21.74
CA ILE A 364 -0.86 -5.23 -21.69
C ILE A 364 -2.25 -5.84 -21.76
N THR A 365 -2.32 -7.07 -22.24
CA THR A 365 -3.50 -7.92 -22.12
C THR A 365 -3.25 -9.08 -21.17
N PHE A 366 -4.29 -9.57 -20.52
CA PHE A 366 -4.25 -10.77 -19.69
C PHE A 366 -5.61 -11.45 -19.65
N VAL A 367 -5.64 -12.70 -19.21
CA VAL A 367 -6.85 -13.49 -19.11
C VAL A 367 -7.15 -13.79 -17.65
N VAL A 368 -8.31 -13.32 -17.17
CA VAL A 368 -8.83 -13.71 -15.85
C VAL A 368 -9.51 -15.06 -15.97
N VAL A 369 -9.10 -16.00 -15.12
CA VAL A 369 -9.71 -17.31 -15.02
C VAL A 369 -10.29 -17.46 -13.63
N ASN A 370 -11.55 -17.90 -13.57
CA ASN A 370 -12.27 -18.04 -12.32
C ASN A 370 -11.42 -18.80 -11.30
N ALA A 371 -11.24 -18.23 -10.10
CA ALA A 371 -10.49 -18.81 -8.99
C ALA A 371 -11.02 -20.20 -8.56
N SER A 372 -12.17 -20.65 -9.11
CA SER A 372 -12.67 -22.00 -8.95
C SER A 372 -11.79 -23.06 -9.63
N ASP A 373 -11.02 -22.72 -10.65
CA ASP A 373 -10.14 -23.68 -11.31
C ASP A 373 -8.71 -23.57 -10.78
N PRO A 374 -8.12 -24.67 -10.27
CA PRO A 374 -6.76 -24.63 -9.75
C PRO A 374 -5.77 -24.37 -10.89
N ILE A 375 -4.90 -23.37 -10.70
CA ILE A 375 -3.80 -23.03 -11.60
C ILE A 375 -2.50 -23.16 -10.83
N LEU A 376 -1.55 -23.93 -11.37
CA LEU A 376 -0.17 -23.95 -10.94
C LEU A 376 0.62 -23.10 -11.96
N GLU A 377 1.07 -21.91 -11.53
CA GLU A 377 1.59 -20.87 -12.41
C GLU A 377 3.06 -21.08 -12.77
N GLN A 378 3.88 -21.41 -11.78
CA GLN A 378 5.32 -21.57 -11.94
C GLN A 378 5.86 -22.63 -10.99
N LEU A 379 6.75 -23.48 -11.47
CA LEU A 379 7.53 -24.42 -10.67
C LEU A 379 9.02 -24.06 -10.80
N GLU A 380 9.60 -23.59 -9.72
CA GLU A 380 11.03 -23.35 -9.63
C GLU A 380 11.70 -24.56 -9.00
N VAL A 381 12.75 -25.08 -9.63
CA VAL A 381 13.52 -26.21 -9.12
C VAL A 381 14.99 -25.87 -9.12
N PHE A 382 15.59 -25.92 -7.93
CA PHE A 382 16.99 -25.55 -7.75
C PHE A 382 17.71 -26.44 -6.73
N PRO A 383 19.05 -26.61 -6.89
CA PRO A 383 19.85 -26.18 -8.04
C PRO A 383 19.52 -26.95 -9.32
N ASN A 384 19.63 -26.32 -10.49
CA ASN A 384 19.54 -27.00 -11.79
C ASN A 384 20.66 -26.48 -12.70
N PRO A 385 21.72 -27.25 -13.01
CA PRO A 385 21.89 -28.70 -12.72
C PRO A 385 22.06 -29.03 -11.24
N PHE A 386 21.67 -30.27 -10.85
CA PHE A 386 21.78 -30.77 -9.48
C PHE A 386 22.72 -31.97 -9.36
N THR A 387 23.21 -32.19 -8.13
CA THR A 387 24.16 -33.30 -7.81
C THR A 387 23.61 -34.20 -6.69
N THR A 388 23.02 -33.66 -5.62
CA THR A 388 22.64 -34.41 -4.43
C THR A 388 21.21 -34.18 -4.00
N GLU A 389 20.73 -32.93 -4.17
CA GLU A 389 19.41 -32.52 -3.67
C GLU A 389 18.74 -31.54 -4.63
N LEU A 390 17.42 -31.41 -4.51
CA LEU A 390 16.58 -30.46 -5.20
C LEU A 390 15.62 -29.80 -4.21
N HIS A 391 15.44 -28.50 -4.36
CA HIS A 391 14.40 -27.73 -3.69
C HIS A 391 13.37 -27.32 -4.73
N PHE A 392 12.11 -27.18 -4.28
CA PHE A 392 10.99 -26.85 -5.14
C PHE A 392 10.21 -25.71 -4.54
N ALA A 393 9.93 -24.68 -5.34
CA ALA A 393 9.00 -23.60 -5.01
C ALA A 393 7.89 -23.54 -6.07
N LEU A 394 6.66 -23.44 -5.62
CA LEU A 394 5.46 -23.48 -6.47
C LEU A 394 4.69 -22.18 -6.32
N LYS A 395 4.44 -21.47 -7.43
CA LYS A 395 3.44 -20.38 -7.48
C LYS A 395 2.09 -20.94 -7.93
N HIS A 396 1.01 -20.46 -7.31
CA HIS A 396 -0.35 -20.98 -7.53
C HIS A 396 -1.43 -19.99 -7.11
N ASN A 397 -2.65 -20.15 -7.63
CA ASN A 397 -3.84 -19.37 -7.25
C ASN A 397 -4.70 -20.01 -6.14
N GLN A 398 -4.21 -21.04 -5.43
CA GLN A 398 -4.97 -21.86 -4.48
C GLN A 398 -4.78 -21.43 -3.02
N LYS A 399 -4.86 -20.13 -2.74
CA LYS A 399 -4.67 -19.59 -1.39
C LYS A 399 -5.75 -20.09 -0.42
N GLY A 400 -5.35 -20.81 0.64
CA GLY A 400 -6.25 -21.33 1.67
C GLY A 400 -7.04 -22.57 1.25
N GLU A 401 -6.78 -23.14 0.09
CA GLU A 401 -7.45 -24.34 -0.40
C GLU A 401 -6.76 -25.64 0.05
N GLU A 402 -7.55 -26.59 0.51
CA GLU A 402 -7.06 -27.93 0.84
C GLU A 402 -7.10 -28.85 -0.38
N GLY A 403 -6.04 -29.61 -0.57
CA GLY A 403 -5.97 -30.57 -1.68
C GLY A 403 -4.83 -31.56 -1.55
N THR A 404 -4.77 -32.50 -2.48
CA THR A 404 -3.68 -33.46 -2.60
C THR A 404 -2.61 -32.88 -3.51
N LEU A 405 -1.43 -32.61 -2.95
CA LEU A 405 -0.25 -32.24 -3.67
C LEU A 405 0.61 -33.48 -3.93
N ARG A 406 0.98 -33.69 -5.18
CA ARG A 406 1.81 -34.81 -5.60
C ARG A 406 3.01 -34.29 -6.41
N LEU A 407 4.20 -34.58 -5.94
CA LEU A 407 5.47 -34.24 -6.59
C LEU A 407 6.12 -35.52 -7.11
N THR A 408 6.48 -35.55 -8.38
CA THR A 408 7.09 -36.73 -9.03
C THR A 408 8.37 -36.33 -9.77
N LEU A 409 9.38 -37.20 -9.70
CA LEU A 409 10.59 -37.14 -10.50
C LEU A 409 10.61 -38.32 -11.46
N SER A 410 10.80 -38.08 -12.75
CA SER A 410 10.87 -39.11 -13.78
C SER A 410 12.12 -38.93 -14.68
N ASP A 411 12.59 -40.01 -15.30
CA ASP A 411 13.61 -39.91 -16.33
C ASP A 411 13.02 -39.37 -17.67
N ASN A 412 13.89 -39.22 -18.67
CA ASN A 412 13.50 -38.74 -20.00
C ASN A 412 12.60 -39.68 -20.81
N GLN A 413 12.42 -40.92 -20.35
CA GLN A 413 11.49 -41.91 -20.91
C GLN A 413 10.14 -41.94 -20.17
N GLY A 414 10.00 -41.12 -19.14
CA GLY A 414 8.78 -41.04 -18.29
C GLY A 414 8.74 -42.11 -17.19
N LYS A 415 9.81 -42.85 -16.95
CA LYS A 415 9.89 -43.83 -15.87
C LYS A 415 9.96 -43.08 -14.53
N LEU A 416 9.03 -43.37 -13.62
CA LEU A 416 9.00 -42.80 -12.27
C LEU A 416 10.25 -43.23 -11.48
N ILE A 417 10.96 -42.25 -10.93
CA ILE A 417 12.13 -42.39 -10.09
C ILE A 417 11.81 -42.22 -8.63
N TRP A 418 11.03 -41.16 -8.32
CA TRP A 418 10.64 -40.82 -6.97
C TRP A 418 9.27 -40.16 -6.98
N GLU A 419 8.55 -40.31 -5.89
CA GLU A 419 7.23 -39.72 -5.68
C GLU A 419 7.05 -39.33 -4.22
N TRP A 420 6.47 -38.16 -4.01
CA TRP A 420 5.96 -37.70 -2.74
C TRP A 420 4.52 -37.21 -2.93
N SER A 421 3.65 -37.47 -1.96
CA SER A 421 2.26 -36.99 -2.00
C SER A 421 1.73 -36.77 -0.60
N GLN A 422 1.03 -35.66 -0.42
CA GLN A 422 0.40 -35.29 0.85
C GLN A 422 -0.88 -34.48 0.62
N VAL A 423 -1.86 -34.65 1.50
CA VAL A 423 -2.98 -33.70 1.63
C VAL A 423 -2.48 -32.53 2.45
N THR A 424 -2.56 -31.33 1.89
CA THR A 424 -2.06 -30.10 2.51
C THR A 424 -2.94 -28.92 2.10
N MET A 425 -2.80 -27.83 2.84
CA MET A 425 -3.39 -26.52 2.50
C MET A 425 -2.32 -25.65 1.85
N LEU A 426 -2.60 -25.11 0.68
CA LEU A 426 -1.72 -24.16 0.03
C LEU A 426 -1.99 -22.75 0.58
N ASN A 427 -0.97 -22.12 1.15
CA ASN A 427 -1.08 -20.81 1.79
C ASN A 427 -0.36 -19.74 0.97
N GLY A 428 -0.97 -18.56 0.84
CA GLY A 428 -0.41 -17.49 0.01
C GLY A 428 -0.50 -17.81 -1.48
N ASN A 429 0.29 -17.13 -2.29
CA ASN A 429 0.39 -17.32 -3.74
C ASN A 429 1.64 -18.14 -4.13
N ALA A 430 2.47 -18.51 -3.15
CA ALA A 430 3.63 -19.38 -3.33
C ALA A 430 3.80 -20.30 -2.13
N SER A 431 4.29 -21.53 -2.38
CA SER A 431 4.53 -22.55 -1.36
C SER A 431 5.86 -23.25 -1.63
N ASP A 432 6.69 -23.37 -0.60
CA ASP A 432 7.84 -24.24 -0.63
C ASP A 432 7.37 -25.70 -0.50
N LEU A 433 7.87 -26.56 -1.38
CA LEU A 433 7.56 -27.98 -1.37
C LEU A 433 8.70 -28.77 -0.70
N PRO A 434 8.44 -30.02 -0.29
CA PRO A 434 9.49 -30.88 0.28
C PRO A 434 10.67 -31.04 -0.67
N SER A 435 11.88 -30.94 -0.13
CA SER A 435 13.10 -31.21 -0.87
C SER A 435 13.24 -32.68 -1.18
N PHE A 436 13.85 -32.95 -2.32
CA PHE A 436 14.25 -34.31 -2.74
C PHE A 436 15.75 -34.49 -2.51
N GLN A 437 16.14 -35.66 -2.02
CA GLN A 437 17.53 -36.09 -1.97
C GLN A 437 17.75 -37.39 -2.74
N ILE A 438 18.94 -37.58 -3.32
CA ILE A 438 19.25 -38.82 -4.02
C ILE A 438 19.14 -40.06 -3.10
N SER A 439 19.38 -39.88 -1.80
CA SER A 439 19.16 -40.92 -0.79
C SER A 439 17.73 -41.45 -0.70
N ASP A 440 16.75 -40.65 -1.17
CA ASP A 440 15.32 -41.00 -1.14
C ASP A 440 14.96 -42.03 -2.24
N ILE A 441 15.88 -42.25 -3.20
CA ILE A 441 15.68 -43.23 -4.25
C ILE A 441 16.09 -44.62 -3.74
N PRO A 442 15.26 -45.65 -3.94
CA PRO A 442 15.64 -47.02 -3.66
C PRO A 442 16.90 -47.42 -4.46
N GLY A 443 18.01 -47.64 -3.76
CA GLY A 443 19.32 -47.93 -4.39
C GLY A 443 20.22 -46.72 -4.65
N GLY A 444 19.75 -45.48 -4.34
CA GLY A 444 20.57 -44.26 -4.23
C GLY A 444 21.39 -43.85 -5.47
N LYS A 445 20.94 -44.16 -6.70
CA LYS A 445 21.71 -43.87 -7.90
C LYS A 445 20.87 -43.30 -9.03
N LEU A 446 21.33 -42.16 -9.54
CA LEU A 446 20.90 -41.60 -10.82
C LEU A 446 22.04 -41.71 -11.85
N THR A 447 21.69 -41.70 -13.12
CA THR A 447 22.62 -41.57 -14.23
C THR A 447 22.64 -40.11 -14.70
N THR A 448 23.83 -39.58 -15.02
CA THR A 448 23.90 -38.23 -15.60
C THR A 448 23.00 -38.12 -16.82
N GLY A 449 22.14 -37.10 -16.83
CA GLY A 449 21.14 -36.91 -17.90
C GLY A 449 20.01 -35.99 -17.53
N PHE A 450 18.96 -36.00 -18.36
CA PHE A 450 17.77 -35.19 -18.20
C PHE A 450 16.70 -35.94 -17.39
N TYR A 451 16.00 -35.20 -16.54
CA TYR A 451 14.89 -35.62 -15.72
C TYR A 451 13.75 -34.61 -15.82
N ASN A 452 12.58 -34.97 -15.38
CA ASN A 452 11.43 -34.07 -15.28
C ASN A 452 10.88 -34.14 -13.86
N ALA A 453 10.78 -32.96 -13.23
CA ALA A 453 9.96 -32.77 -12.04
C ALA A 453 8.56 -32.37 -12.45
N ARG A 454 7.54 -32.96 -11.83
CA ARG A 454 6.15 -32.64 -12.08
C ARG A 454 5.40 -32.51 -10.77
N VAL A 455 4.62 -31.43 -10.67
CA VAL A 455 3.66 -31.21 -9.59
C VAL A 455 2.24 -31.39 -10.13
N ASP A 456 1.47 -32.22 -9.48
CA ASP A 456 0.02 -32.35 -9.67
C ASP A 456 -0.68 -31.87 -8.40
N TRP A 457 -1.64 -30.98 -8.53
CA TRP A 457 -2.52 -30.53 -7.46
C TRP A 457 -3.95 -30.99 -7.74
N LYS A 458 -4.62 -31.53 -6.72
CA LYS A 458 -6.03 -31.90 -6.79
C LYS A 458 -6.75 -31.38 -5.57
N ARG A 459 -7.64 -30.39 -5.77
CA ARG A 459 -8.43 -29.78 -4.71
C ARG A 459 -9.42 -30.76 -4.10
N THR A 460 -9.52 -30.74 -2.76
CA THR A 460 -10.42 -31.68 -2.02
C THR A 460 -11.88 -31.34 -2.25
N LEU A 461 -12.22 -30.04 -2.33
CA LEU A 461 -13.60 -29.53 -2.37
C LEU A 461 -14.40 -30.04 -3.58
N ASP A 462 -13.84 -30.01 -4.78
CA ASP A 462 -14.54 -30.29 -6.05
C ASP A 462 -13.82 -31.30 -6.96
N GLY A 463 -12.62 -31.73 -6.55
CA GLY A 463 -11.81 -32.70 -7.31
C GLY A 463 -11.11 -32.13 -8.55
N LYS A 464 -11.22 -30.83 -8.81
CA LYS A 464 -10.50 -30.17 -9.90
C LYS A 464 -9.00 -30.28 -9.69
N SER A 465 -8.25 -30.32 -10.78
CA SER A 465 -6.82 -30.54 -10.73
C SER A 465 -6.05 -29.66 -11.73
N SER A 466 -4.84 -29.28 -11.34
CA SER A 466 -3.88 -28.60 -12.18
C SER A 466 -2.52 -29.32 -12.15
N ARG A 467 -1.70 -29.07 -13.16
CA ARG A 467 -0.41 -29.73 -13.34
C ARG A 467 0.61 -28.76 -13.92
N ILE A 468 1.84 -28.83 -13.40
CA ILE A 468 3.00 -28.13 -13.95
C ILE A 468 4.22 -29.04 -13.95
N GLN A 469 5.18 -28.82 -14.85
CA GLN A 469 6.41 -29.61 -14.92
C GLN A 469 7.60 -28.74 -15.30
N GLU A 470 8.79 -29.15 -14.81
CA GLU A 470 10.07 -28.49 -15.06
C GLU A 470 11.13 -29.52 -15.46
N LYS A 471 12.01 -29.14 -16.40
CA LYS A 471 13.08 -30.01 -16.91
C LYS A 471 14.37 -29.81 -16.12
N LEU A 472 14.98 -30.92 -15.70
CA LEU A 472 16.13 -30.94 -14.83
C LEU A 472 17.33 -31.60 -15.47
N ILE A 473 18.52 -31.23 -15.02
CA ILE A 473 19.78 -31.83 -15.43
C ILE A 473 20.49 -32.40 -14.19
N TYR A 474 20.67 -33.70 -14.15
CA TYR A 474 21.52 -34.33 -13.14
C TYR A 474 22.96 -34.48 -13.65
N ILE A 475 23.91 -34.07 -12.84
CA ILE A 475 25.36 -34.25 -13.06
C ILE A 475 25.94 -34.95 -11.83
N ARG A 476 26.80 -35.94 -12.10
CA ARG A 476 27.41 -36.78 -11.05
C ARG A 476 28.65 -36.12 -10.48
#